data_415c43ba7dfb9ab29b4edf0398df9419
#
_entry.id   415c43ba7dfb9ab29b4edf0398df9419
#
_cell.length_a   1.000
_cell.length_b   1.000
_cell.length_c   1.000
_cell.angle_alpha   90.00
_cell.angle_beta   90.00
_cell.angle_gamma   90.00
#
_symmetry.space_group_name_H-M   'P 1'
#
loop_
_entity.id
_entity.type
_entity.pdbx_description
1 polymer ?
#
loop_
_entity_poly.entity_id
_entity_poly.type
_entity_poly.pdbx_seq_one_letter_code
_entity_poly.pdbx_strand_id
1 'polypeptide(L)'
;NQVQEVYRLQGVIINDKHIETILRQMLKKVEVKSSGDSTYLPGEIVDRIKFENVNEKLKSENKTPAVGERVLMGITKASLQTESFISAASFQETTRVLTDAAIKGKIDPLNGLKENVIVGRLVPAGTGNIKNRWNKKALEDDNKFLSEQEKIEGSENQANQ
;
A
#
# COMPACT_ATOMS: atom_id res chain seq x y z
N ASN A 1 -1.55 11.63 -25.77
CA ASN A 1 -1.95 12.35 -26.99
C ASN A 1 -2.96 11.54 -27.81
N GLN A 2 -2.70 10.28 -28.19
CA GLN A 2 -3.58 9.45 -29.04
C GLN A 2 -5.01 9.30 -28.48
N VAL A 3 -5.18 9.06 -27.18
CA VAL A 3 -6.51 8.95 -26.54
C VAL A 3 -7.27 10.27 -26.62
N GLN A 4 -6.59 11.39 -26.39
CA GLN A 4 -7.19 12.73 -26.52
C GLN A 4 -7.58 13.05 -27.96
N GLU A 5 -6.78 12.63 -28.91
CA GLU A 5 -7.08 12.82 -30.34
C GLU A 5 -8.38 12.10 -30.73
N VAL A 6 -8.56 10.85 -30.30
CA VAL A 6 -9.81 10.10 -30.56
C VAL A 6 -11.02 10.81 -29.98
N TYR A 7 -10.95 11.33 -28.75
CA TYR A 7 -12.06 12.07 -28.14
C TYR A 7 -12.34 13.39 -28.85
N ARG A 8 -11.29 14.13 -29.25
CA ARG A 8 -11.43 15.39 -30.00
C ARG A 8 -12.08 15.18 -31.37
N LEU A 9 -11.73 14.09 -32.07
CA LEU A 9 -12.37 13.74 -33.35
C LEU A 9 -13.87 13.49 -33.21
N GLN A 10 -14.32 13.06 -32.04
CA GLN A 10 -15.75 12.88 -31.73
C GLN A 10 -16.42 14.11 -31.11
N GLY A 11 -15.72 15.25 -31.09
CA GLY A 11 -16.23 16.51 -30.51
C GLY A 11 -16.29 16.54 -28.99
N VAL A 12 -15.66 15.58 -28.30
CA VAL A 12 -15.63 15.52 -26.84
C VAL A 12 -14.34 16.13 -26.31
N ILE A 13 -14.45 17.16 -25.48
CA ILE A 13 -13.31 17.82 -24.83
C ILE A 13 -13.18 17.29 -23.42
N ILE A 14 -12.06 16.60 -23.15
CA ILE A 14 -11.72 16.05 -21.82
C ILE A 14 -10.42 16.68 -21.37
N ASN A 15 -10.34 17.07 -20.08
CA ASN A 15 -9.11 17.59 -19.50
C ASN A 15 -8.08 16.47 -19.38
N ASP A 16 -6.83 16.73 -19.74
CA ASP A 16 -5.73 15.77 -19.70
C ASP A 16 -5.51 15.15 -18.32
N LYS A 17 -5.82 15.88 -17.24
CA LYS A 17 -5.70 15.41 -15.85
C LYS A 17 -6.48 14.13 -15.56
N HIS A 18 -7.64 13.94 -16.18
CA HIS A 18 -8.44 12.71 -16.00
C HIS A 18 -7.72 11.50 -16.58
N ILE A 19 -7.10 11.64 -17.75
CA ILE A 19 -6.35 10.57 -18.40
C ILE A 19 -5.03 10.32 -17.69
N GLU A 20 -4.33 11.37 -17.27
CA GLU A 20 -3.08 11.28 -16.51
C GLU A 20 -3.26 10.56 -15.17
N THR A 21 -4.37 10.78 -14.47
CA THR A 21 -4.70 10.08 -13.23
C THR A 21 -4.83 8.56 -13.43
N ILE A 22 -5.48 8.16 -14.53
CA ILE A 22 -5.61 6.73 -14.90
C ILE A 22 -4.25 6.15 -15.26
N LEU A 23 -3.48 6.84 -16.11
CA LEU A 23 -2.14 6.41 -16.50
C LEU A 23 -1.19 6.27 -15.31
N ARG A 24 -1.28 7.17 -14.34
CA ARG A 24 -0.51 7.09 -13.09
C ARG A 24 -0.78 5.79 -12.34
N GLN A 25 -2.02 5.32 -12.29
CA GLN A 25 -2.36 4.04 -11.67
C GLN A 25 -1.86 2.84 -12.49
N MET A 26 -1.91 2.93 -13.83
CA MET A 26 -1.39 1.88 -14.72
C MET A 26 0.15 1.75 -14.65
N LEU A 27 0.86 2.82 -14.30
CA LEU A 27 2.33 2.88 -14.15
C LEU A 27 2.79 2.75 -12.68
N LYS A 28 1.93 2.26 -11.81
CA LYS A 28 2.22 2.13 -10.37
C LYS A 28 3.25 1.06 -10.04
N LYS A 29 3.45 0.09 -10.93
CA LYS A 29 4.33 -1.05 -10.73
C LYS A 29 5.68 -0.89 -11.42
N VAL A 30 6.70 -1.48 -10.80
CA VAL A 30 8.09 -1.51 -11.28
C VAL A 30 8.52 -2.97 -11.38
N GLU A 31 9.10 -3.36 -12.49
CA GLU A 31 9.78 -4.65 -12.67
C GLU A 31 11.24 -4.48 -12.28
N VAL A 32 11.71 -5.33 -11.39
CA VAL A 32 13.10 -5.32 -10.92
C VAL A 32 14.00 -5.93 -12.01
N LYS A 33 14.96 -5.17 -12.52
CA LYS A 33 15.95 -5.65 -13.50
C LYS A 33 17.20 -6.20 -12.83
N SER A 34 17.64 -5.53 -11.78
CA SER A 34 18.79 -5.94 -10.97
C SER A 34 18.44 -5.77 -9.49
N SER A 35 18.69 -6.80 -8.69
CA SER A 35 18.37 -6.80 -7.26
C SER A 35 19.30 -5.93 -6.40
N GLY A 36 20.55 -5.70 -6.85
CA GLY A 36 21.57 -5.12 -5.97
C GLY A 36 21.67 -5.89 -4.65
N ASP A 37 21.73 -5.18 -3.52
CA ASP A 37 21.74 -5.75 -2.17
C ASP A 37 20.31 -5.83 -1.56
N SER A 38 19.28 -5.72 -2.40
CA SER A 38 17.87 -5.83 -1.95
C SER A 38 17.40 -7.30 -1.87
N THR A 39 16.30 -7.51 -1.16
CA THR A 39 15.63 -8.82 -1.04
C THR A 39 14.76 -9.16 -2.26
N TYR A 40 14.70 -8.30 -3.27
CA TYR A 40 13.90 -8.51 -4.48
C TYR A 40 14.56 -9.49 -5.44
N LEU A 41 13.72 -10.23 -6.16
CA LEU A 41 14.17 -11.11 -7.23
C LEU A 41 14.15 -10.38 -8.59
N PRO A 42 15.12 -10.64 -9.48
CA PRO A 42 15.07 -10.14 -10.85
C PRO A 42 13.80 -10.63 -11.55
N GLY A 43 13.08 -9.72 -12.25
CA GLY A 43 11.80 -9.98 -12.90
C GLY A 43 10.58 -9.88 -11.96
N GLU A 44 10.75 -9.61 -10.68
CA GLU A 44 9.67 -9.39 -9.74
C GLU A 44 8.97 -8.04 -10.02
N ILE A 45 7.63 -8.03 -9.95
CA ILE A 45 6.83 -6.82 -10.13
C ILE A 45 6.40 -6.31 -8.75
N VAL A 46 6.95 -5.17 -8.36
CA VAL A 46 6.76 -4.55 -7.03
C VAL A 46 6.04 -3.21 -7.16
N ASP A 47 5.38 -2.78 -6.08
CA ASP A 47 4.82 -1.44 -6.00
C ASP A 47 5.93 -0.38 -5.95
N ARG A 48 5.79 0.67 -6.75
CA ARG A 48 6.80 1.73 -6.89
C ARG A 48 7.19 2.35 -5.55
N ILE A 49 6.21 2.65 -4.70
CA ILE A 49 6.46 3.30 -3.40
C ILE A 49 7.29 2.38 -2.50
N LYS A 50 6.96 1.08 -2.47
CA LYS A 50 7.74 0.09 -1.69
C LYS A 50 9.16 -0.03 -2.21
N PHE A 51 9.33 -0.06 -3.54
CA PHE A 51 10.63 -0.13 -4.19
C PHE A 51 11.49 1.11 -3.88
N GLU A 52 10.91 2.31 -3.96
CA GLU A 52 11.58 3.57 -3.63
C GLU A 52 12.00 3.59 -2.13
N ASN A 53 11.10 3.22 -1.21
CA ASN A 53 11.38 3.18 0.23
C ASN A 53 12.51 2.19 0.60
N VAL A 54 12.55 1.03 -0.04
CA VAL A 54 13.64 0.05 0.18
C VAL A 54 14.96 0.58 -0.36
N ASN A 55 14.96 1.19 -1.54
CA ASN A 55 16.14 1.79 -2.12
C ASN A 55 16.67 2.97 -1.30
N GLU A 56 15.81 3.78 -0.69
CA GLU A 56 16.22 4.85 0.23
C GLU A 56 16.91 4.29 1.48
N LYS A 57 16.38 3.20 2.05
CA LYS A 57 17.02 2.51 3.18
C LYS A 57 18.39 1.95 2.80
N LEU A 58 18.49 1.26 1.66
CA LEU A 58 19.77 0.72 1.18
C LEU A 58 20.83 1.83 0.95
N LYS A 59 20.39 2.96 0.38
CA LYS A 59 21.28 4.14 0.22
C LYS A 59 21.75 4.70 1.55
N SER A 60 20.87 4.76 2.57
CA SER A 60 21.26 5.22 3.92
C SER A 60 22.24 4.27 4.61
N GLU A 61 22.24 2.99 4.24
CA GLU A 61 23.15 1.95 4.72
C GLU A 61 24.44 1.82 3.85
N ASN A 62 24.63 2.69 2.85
CA ASN A 62 25.73 2.62 1.87
C ASN A 62 25.79 1.30 1.07
N LYS A 63 24.62 0.68 0.82
CA LYS A 63 24.47 -0.52 -0.01
C LYS A 63 24.07 -0.17 -1.43
N THR A 64 24.27 -1.11 -2.36
CA THR A 64 23.85 -0.96 -3.77
C THR A 64 22.32 -1.05 -3.90
N PRO A 65 21.64 0.01 -4.43
CA PRO A 65 20.20 -0.01 -4.61
C PRO A 65 19.80 -0.95 -5.75
N ALA A 66 18.58 -1.46 -5.69
CA ALA A 66 17.98 -2.21 -6.77
C ALA A 66 17.66 -1.29 -7.97
N VAL A 67 17.80 -1.82 -9.20
CA VAL A 67 17.45 -1.14 -10.44
C VAL A 67 16.18 -1.75 -11.00
N GLY A 68 15.21 -0.90 -11.35
CA GLY A 68 13.93 -1.35 -11.91
C GLY A 68 13.40 -0.41 -12.97
N GLU A 69 12.53 -0.94 -13.82
CA GLU A 69 11.86 -0.22 -14.90
C GLU A 69 10.35 -0.19 -14.67
N ARG A 70 9.70 0.93 -15.00
CA ARG A 70 8.24 1.05 -14.86
C ARG A 70 7.53 0.19 -15.90
N VAL A 71 6.56 -0.59 -15.44
CA VAL A 71 5.74 -1.45 -16.29
C VAL A 71 4.38 -0.83 -16.50
N LEU A 72 3.96 -0.69 -17.75
CA LEU A 72 2.61 -0.29 -18.10
C LEU A 72 1.69 -1.50 -18.01
N MET A 73 0.73 -1.44 -17.10
CA MET A 73 -0.28 -2.49 -16.91
C MET A 73 -1.61 -2.07 -17.54
N GLY A 74 -2.35 -3.03 -18.10
CA GLY A 74 -3.73 -2.80 -18.52
C GLY A 74 -4.61 -2.42 -17.33
N ILE A 75 -5.68 -1.66 -17.55
CA ILE A 75 -6.58 -1.13 -16.50
C ILE A 75 -7.09 -2.23 -15.57
N THR A 76 -7.59 -3.34 -16.13
CA THR A 76 -8.11 -4.47 -15.36
C THR A 76 -7.03 -5.10 -14.47
N LYS A 77 -5.85 -5.35 -15.03
CA LYS A 77 -4.73 -5.94 -14.29
C LYS A 77 -4.24 -5.01 -13.18
N ALA A 78 -4.13 -3.71 -13.46
CA ALA A 78 -3.77 -2.71 -12.46
C ALA A 78 -4.78 -2.64 -11.30
N SER A 79 -6.07 -2.80 -11.59
CA SER A 79 -7.15 -2.79 -10.58
C SER A 79 -7.19 -4.05 -9.73
N LEU A 80 -6.84 -5.22 -10.29
CA LEU A 80 -6.83 -6.49 -9.56
C LEU A 80 -5.54 -6.72 -8.75
N GLN A 81 -4.41 -6.15 -9.18
CA GLN A 81 -3.12 -6.27 -8.49
C GLN A 81 -2.89 -5.15 -7.47
N THR A 82 -3.93 -4.79 -6.73
CA THR A 82 -3.84 -3.86 -5.58
C THR A 82 -3.44 -4.60 -4.31
N GLU A 83 -2.92 -3.88 -3.31
CA GLU A 83 -2.60 -4.48 -2.01
C GLU A 83 -3.86 -4.95 -1.28
N SER A 84 -4.94 -4.17 -1.38
CA SER A 84 -6.22 -4.49 -0.77
C SER A 84 -6.96 -5.55 -1.58
N PHE A 85 -7.14 -6.73 -1.01
CA PHE A 85 -7.96 -7.78 -1.62
C PHE A 85 -9.46 -7.43 -1.59
N ILE A 86 -9.92 -6.64 -0.62
CA ILE A 86 -11.31 -6.16 -0.54
C ILE A 86 -11.62 -5.26 -1.74
N SER A 87 -10.72 -4.33 -2.05
CA SER A 87 -10.84 -3.45 -3.21
C SER A 87 -10.83 -4.24 -4.53
N ALA A 88 -9.94 -5.21 -4.68
CA ALA A 88 -9.87 -6.07 -5.86
C ALA A 88 -11.13 -6.91 -6.03
N ALA A 89 -11.61 -7.57 -4.97
CA ALA A 89 -12.80 -8.40 -4.97
C ALA A 89 -14.07 -7.63 -5.34
N SER A 90 -14.15 -6.36 -4.97
CA SER A 90 -15.30 -5.49 -5.30
C SER A 90 -15.34 -5.03 -6.75
N PHE A 91 -14.28 -5.27 -7.53
CA PHE A 91 -14.19 -4.88 -8.94
C PHE A 91 -14.59 -6.02 -9.87
N GLN A 92 -13.83 -7.11 -9.90
CA GLN A 92 -14.06 -8.30 -10.72
C GLN A 92 -13.48 -9.55 -10.05
N GLU A 93 -13.91 -10.74 -10.53
CA GLU A 93 -13.39 -12.04 -10.07
C GLU A 93 -13.50 -12.23 -8.54
N THR A 94 -14.60 -11.82 -7.94
CA THR A 94 -14.81 -11.79 -6.48
C THR A 94 -14.46 -13.10 -5.80
N THR A 95 -14.97 -14.22 -6.29
CA THR A 95 -14.72 -15.57 -5.73
C THR A 95 -13.25 -15.95 -5.79
N ARG A 96 -12.60 -15.72 -6.94
CA ARG A 96 -11.18 -16.05 -7.12
C ARG A 96 -10.30 -15.25 -6.19
N VAL A 97 -10.53 -13.92 -6.11
CA VAL A 97 -9.74 -13.01 -5.26
C VAL A 97 -9.90 -13.36 -3.79
N LEU A 98 -11.14 -13.59 -3.33
CA LEU A 98 -11.42 -13.95 -1.93
C LEU A 98 -10.84 -15.31 -1.56
N THR A 99 -10.95 -16.31 -2.45
CA THR A 99 -10.37 -17.64 -2.23
C THR A 99 -8.84 -17.58 -2.13
N ASP A 100 -8.19 -16.86 -3.05
CA ASP A 100 -6.72 -16.66 -3.02
C ASP A 100 -6.27 -15.90 -1.76
N ALA A 101 -7.03 -14.90 -1.33
CA ALA A 101 -6.75 -14.18 -0.09
C ALA A 101 -6.90 -15.06 1.15
N ALA A 102 -7.93 -15.92 1.19
CA ALA A 102 -8.19 -16.83 2.29
C ALA A 102 -7.10 -17.92 2.40
N ILE A 103 -6.72 -18.54 1.27
CA ILE A 103 -5.67 -19.56 1.21
C ILE A 103 -4.32 -19.00 1.66
N LYS A 104 -3.99 -17.77 1.26
CA LYS A 104 -2.72 -17.10 1.60
C LYS A 104 -2.74 -16.40 2.95
N GLY A 105 -3.86 -16.38 3.66
CA GLY A 105 -4.02 -15.66 4.93
C GLY A 105 -3.70 -14.17 4.82
N LYS A 106 -4.09 -13.53 3.71
CA LYS A 106 -3.79 -12.11 3.46
C LYS A 106 -4.51 -11.21 4.46
N ILE A 107 -3.80 -10.21 4.97
CA ILE A 107 -4.34 -9.15 5.81
C ILE A 107 -4.45 -7.88 4.98
N ASP A 108 -5.63 -7.25 4.99
CA ASP A 108 -5.86 -5.97 4.32
C ASP A 108 -5.53 -4.81 5.27
N PRO A 109 -4.58 -3.94 4.93
CA PRO A 109 -4.18 -2.82 5.79
C PRO A 109 -5.20 -1.68 5.83
N LEU A 110 -6.26 -1.72 5.02
CA LEU A 110 -7.31 -0.69 4.93
C LEU A 110 -6.76 0.73 4.68
N ASN A 111 -5.76 0.86 3.85
CA ASN A 111 -5.10 2.14 3.56
C ASN A 111 -5.84 3.00 2.54
N GLY A 112 -6.65 2.41 1.67
CA GLY A 112 -7.38 3.13 0.62
C GLY A 112 -8.77 3.60 1.06
N LEU A 113 -9.46 4.28 0.15
CA LEU A 113 -10.80 4.78 0.41
C LEU A 113 -11.86 3.69 0.25
N LYS A 114 -11.77 2.90 -0.80
CA LYS A 114 -12.80 1.93 -1.21
C LYS A 114 -13.00 0.82 -0.16
N GLU A 115 -11.92 0.24 0.34
CA GLU A 115 -11.96 -0.79 1.37
C GLU A 115 -12.54 -0.28 2.70
N ASN A 116 -12.21 0.95 3.10
CA ASN A 116 -12.77 1.55 4.31
C ASN A 116 -14.28 1.81 4.18
N VAL A 117 -14.73 2.27 3.01
CA VAL A 117 -16.15 2.47 2.73
C VAL A 117 -16.90 1.13 2.77
N ILE A 118 -16.36 0.07 2.17
CA ILE A 118 -16.97 -1.26 2.16
C ILE A 118 -17.13 -1.82 3.57
N VAL A 119 -16.11 -1.66 4.43
CA VAL A 119 -16.12 -2.14 5.82
C VAL A 119 -16.92 -1.22 6.75
N GLY A 120 -17.33 -0.05 6.31
CA GLY A 120 -18.07 0.94 7.11
C GLY A 120 -17.20 1.74 8.08
N ARG A 121 -15.88 1.82 7.82
CA ARG A 121 -14.96 2.66 8.59
C ARG A 121 -14.84 4.06 8.00
N LEU A 122 -14.40 5.01 8.81
CA LEU A 122 -14.05 6.34 8.32
C LEU A 122 -12.85 6.22 7.36
N VAL A 123 -12.98 6.90 6.21
CA VAL A 123 -11.87 6.97 5.23
C VAL A 123 -10.63 7.61 5.85
N PRO A 124 -9.41 7.16 5.52
CA PRO A 124 -8.16 7.68 6.08
C PRO A 124 -7.79 9.05 5.48
N ALA A 125 -8.73 9.99 5.46
CA ALA A 125 -8.58 11.36 4.98
C ALA A 125 -9.40 12.30 5.86
N GLY A 126 -9.00 13.57 5.96
CA GLY A 126 -9.68 14.57 6.77
C GLY A 126 -9.81 14.14 8.24
N THR A 127 -11.02 14.22 8.80
CA THR A 127 -11.32 13.86 10.19
C THR A 127 -11.01 12.40 10.54
N GLY A 128 -11.19 11.48 9.58
CA GLY A 128 -10.84 10.06 9.73
C GLY A 128 -9.35 9.83 9.95
N ASN A 129 -8.49 10.57 9.25
CA ASN A 129 -7.04 10.49 9.43
C ASN A 129 -6.64 11.01 10.83
N ILE A 130 -7.21 12.13 11.28
CA ILE A 130 -6.95 12.69 12.61
C ILE A 130 -7.33 11.68 13.69
N LYS A 131 -8.53 11.09 13.59
CA LYS A 131 -9.01 10.09 14.55
C LYS A 131 -8.11 8.85 14.58
N ASN A 132 -7.68 8.35 13.43
CA ASN A 132 -6.77 7.20 13.34
C ASN A 132 -5.40 7.49 13.95
N ARG A 133 -4.87 8.70 13.75
CA ARG A 133 -3.59 9.13 14.37
C ARG A 133 -3.70 9.24 15.88
N TRP A 134 -4.80 9.78 16.40
CA TRP A 134 -5.04 9.88 17.83
C TRP A 134 -5.19 8.51 18.47
N ASN A 135 -5.99 7.62 17.88
CA ASN A 135 -6.12 6.26 18.38
C ASN A 135 -4.79 5.50 18.40
N LYS A 136 -3.96 5.66 17.36
CA LYS A 136 -2.64 5.05 17.32
C LYS A 136 -1.73 5.59 18.42
N LYS A 137 -1.71 6.90 18.62
CA LYS A 137 -0.92 7.53 19.68
C LYS A 137 -1.40 7.11 21.08
N ALA A 138 -2.71 7.08 21.31
CA ALA A 138 -3.27 6.60 22.57
C ALA A 138 -2.87 5.15 22.85
N LEU A 139 -2.94 4.26 21.85
CA LEU A 139 -2.49 2.86 21.98
C LEU A 139 -1.00 2.73 22.29
N GLU A 140 -0.17 3.57 21.69
CA GLU A 140 1.28 3.61 21.95
C GLU A 140 1.57 4.10 23.39
N ASP A 141 0.82 5.09 23.86
CA ASP A 141 0.96 5.63 25.23
C ASP A 141 0.44 4.62 26.27
N ASP A 142 -0.69 3.95 26.03
CA ASP A 142 -1.21 2.86 26.88
C ASP A 142 -0.23 1.68 26.98
N ASN A 143 0.36 1.26 25.85
CA ASN A 143 1.35 0.18 25.85
C ASN A 143 2.64 0.55 26.60
N LYS A 144 3.07 1.81 26.54
CA LYS A 144 4.20 2.28 27.34
C LYS A 144 3.88 2.22 28.84
N PHE A 145 2.71 2.71 29.21
CA PHE A 145 2.25 2.69 30.61
C PHE A 145 2.19 1.26 31.17
N LEU A 146 1.62 0.31 30.41
CA LEU A 146 1.60 -1.09 30.82
C LEU A 146 3.01 -1.68 30.97
N SER A 147 3.90 -1.40 30.04
CA SER A 147 5.30 -1.88 30.12
C SER A 147 6.09 -1.28 31.29
N GLU A 148 5.74 -0.08 31.72
CA GLU A 148 6.33 0.56 32.90
C GLU A 148 5.78 -0.07 34.18
N GLN A 149 4.49 -0.37 34.26
CA GLN A 149 3.88 -1.08 35.40
C GLN A 149 4.47 -2.50 35.55
N GLU A 150 4.60 -3.27 34.49
CA GLU A 150 5.21 -4.60 34.52
C GLU A 150 6.65 -4.57 35.06
N LYS A 151 7.42 -3.54 34.73
CA LYS A 151 8.79 -3.34 35.25
C LYS A 151 8.80 -3.02 36.73
N ILE A 152 7.86 -2.21 37.21
CA ILE A 152 7.75 -1.87 38.62
C ILE A 152 7.36 -3.11 39.45
N GLU A 153 6.33 -3.84 39.03
CA GLU A 153 5.91 -5.08 39.68
C GLU A 153 7.01 -6.17 39.67
N GLY A 154 7.77 -6.28 38.53
CA GLY A 154 8.90 -7.18 38.46
C GLY A 154 10.05 -6.82 39.40
N SER A 155 10.29 -5.53 39.65
CA SER A 155 11.31 -5.06 40.55
C SER A 155 10.90 -5.22 42.04
N GLU A 156 9.63 -5.04 42.38
CA GLU A 156 9.09 -5.27 43.73
C GLU A 156 9.12 -6.76 44.13
N ASN A 157 8.84 -7.65 43.21
CA ASN A 157 8.92 -9.10 43.42
C ASN A 157 10.33 -9.62 43.63
N GLN A 158 11.35 -8.95 43.05
CA GLN A 158 12.77 -9.27 43.28
C GLN A 158 13.33 -8.70 44.59
N ALA A 159 12.75 -7.62 45.11
CA ALA A 159 13.16 -7.02 46.37
C ALA A 159 12.58 -7.74 47.62
N ASN A 160 11.57 -8.57 47.43
CA ASN A 160 10.89 -9.34 48.50
C ASN A 160 11.36 -10.81 48.59
N GLN A 161 12.38 -11.20 47.85
CA GLN A 161 13.11 -12.48 47.98
C GLN A 161 14.49 -12.26 48.61
#